data_ea680567c0227765e39e4e2cbaa8be39
#
_entry.id   ea680567c0227765e39e4e2cbaa8be39
#
_cell.length_a   1.000
_cell.length_b   1.000
_cell.length_c   1.000
_cell.angle_alpha   90.00
_cell.angle_beta   90.00
_cell.angle_gamma   90.00
#
_symmetry.space_group_name_H-M   'P 1'
#
loop_
_entity.id
_entity.type
_entity.pdbx_description
1 polymer ?
#
loop_
_entity_poly.entity_id
_entity_poly.type
_entity_poly.pdbx_seq_one_letter_code
_entity_poly.pdbx_strand_id
1 'polypeptide(L)'
;MYSYDEILESVIELIRPLAPAGRTVAEGTDLVTDLEFDSLKVMSLIEQVEDRFDISFPLNILPDIRTVQDFTVQLQHILGNR
;
A
#
# COMPACT_ATOMS: atom_id res chain seq x y z
N MET A 1 -12.45 12.44 -6.68
CA MET A 1 -12.61 11.25 -5.82
C MET A 1 -12.03 10.01 -6.50
N TYR A 2 -11.36 9.16 -5.75
CA TYR A 2 -10.72 7.96 -6.31
C TYR A 2 -11.61 6.75 -6.14
N SER A 3 -11.71 5.92 -7.18
CA SER A 3 -12.36 4.62 -7.08
C SER A 3 -11.39 3.64 -6.43
N TYR A 4 -11.92 2.51 -5.94
CA TYR A 4 -11.09 1.45 -5.39
C TYR A 4 -10.04 0.98 -6.40
N ASP A 5 -10.46 0.77 -7.66
CA ASP A 5 -9.56 0.29 -8.70
C ASP A 5 -8.44 1.28 -9.00
N GLU A 6 -8.73 2.57 -8.98
CA GLU A 6 -7.71 3.60 -9.18
C GLU A 6 -6.69 3.60 -8.05
N ILE A 7 -7.17 3.45 -6.82
CA ILE A 7 -6.30 3.40 -5.64
C ILE A 7 -5.44 2.13 -5.69
N LEU A 8 -6.04 1.00 -5.99
CA LEU A 8 -5.34 -0.27 -6.09
C LEU A 8 -4.23 -0.22 -7.13
N GLU A 9 -4.53 0.34 -8.30
CA GLU A 9 -3.55 0.47 -9.37
C GLU A 9 -2.37 1.33 -8.93
N SER A 10 -2.63 2.44 -8.26
CA SER A 10 -1.59 3.32 -7.74
C SER A 10 -0.74 2.62 -6.68
N VAL A 11 -1.38 1.87 -5.78
CA VAL A 11 -0.67 1.13 -4.74
C VAL A 11 0.26 0.10 -5.37
N ILE A 12 -0.23 -0.65 -6.35
CA ILE A 12 0.59 -1.65 -7.05
C ILE A 12 1.78 -0.98 -7.73
N GLU A 13 1.56 0.14 -8.39
CA GLU A 13 2.65 0.91 -9.03
C GLU A 13 3.73 1.31 -8.04
N LEU A 14 3.33 1.75 -6.85
CA LEU A 14 4.28 2.17 -5.82
C LEU A 14 5.01 1.00 -5.18
N ILE A 15 4.36 -0.16 -5.11
CA ILE A 15 4.94 -1.36 -4.52
C ILE A 15 5.98 -2.02 -5.43
N ARG A 16 5.74 -2.03 -6.73
CA ARG A 16 6.61 -2.74 -7.67
C ARG A 16 8.10 -2.42 -7.54
N PRO A 17 8.51 -1.16 -7.46
CA PRO A 17 9.95 -0.85 -7.32
C PRO A 17 10.56 -1.36 -6.02
N LEU A 18 9.73 -1.61 -5.01
CA LEU A 18 10.19 -2.08 -3.70
C LEU A 18 10.15 -3.60 -3.60
N ALA A 19 9.43 -4.27 -4.50
CA ALA A 19 9.26 -5.72 -4.46
C ALA A 19 10.48 -6.43 -5.06
N PRO A 20 10.75 -7.67 -4.64
CA PRO A 20 11.82 -8.45 -5.26
C PRO A 20 11.55 -8.67 -6.74
N ALA A 21 12.61 -8.69 -7.55
CA ALA A 21 12.50 -8.90 -8.98
C ALA A 21 11.81 -10.23 -9.28
N GLY A 22 10.91 -10.21 -10.28
CA GLY A 22 10.22 -11.40 -10.72
C GLY A 22 9.00 -11.78 -9.89
N ARG A 23 8.67 -11.01 -8.84
CA ARG A 23 7.47 -11.26 -8.05
C ARG A 23 6.28 -10.54 -8.65
N THR A 24 5.15 -11.24 -8.70
CA THR A 24 3.90 -10.66 -9.15
C THR A 24 3.24 -9.90 -8.01
N VAL A 25 2.80 -8.69 -8.27
CA VAL A 25 2.08 -7.88 -7.29
C VAL A 25 0.62 -7.80 -7.70
N ALA A 26 -0.25 -8.35 -6.87
CA ALA A 26 -1.68 -8.36 -7.10
C ALA A 26 -2.41 -8.02 -5.81
N GLU A 27 -3.73 -7.92 -5.88
CA GLU A 27 -4.58 -7.56 -4.75
C GLU A 27 -4.39 -8.49 -3.55
N GLY A 28 -4.29 -9.80 -3.80
CA GLY A 28 -4.13 -10.80 -2.74
C GLY A 28 -2.70 -11.04 -2.29
N THR A 29 -1.74 -10.34 -2.86
CA THR A 29 -0.32 -10.53 -2.51
C THR A 29 -0.08 -10.08 -1.07
N ASP A 30 0.61 -10.94 -0.30
CA ASP A 30 0.98 -10.64 1.08
C ASP A 30 2.28 -9.85 1.08
N LEU A 31 2.28 -8.71 1.75
CA LEU A 31 3.44 -7.81 1.76
C LEU A 31 4.66 -8.44 2.43
N VAL A 32 4.45 -9.18 3.50
CA VAL A 32 5.54 -9.79 4.26
C VAL A 32 5.93 -11.14 3.69
N THR A 33 4.95 -12.03 3.52
CA THR A 33 5.21 -13.41 3.09
C THR A 33 5.63 -13.50 1.63
N ASP A 34 4.95 -12.76 0.76
CA ASP A 34 5.20 -12.85 -0.69
C ASP A 34 6.25 -11.87 -1.17
N LEU A 35 6.28 -10.66 -0.61
CA LEU A 35 7.17 -9.61 -1.07
C LEU A 35 8.36 -9.36 -0.14
N GLU A 36 8.37 -10.03 1.01
CA GLU A 36 9.46 -9.95 1.99
C GLU A 36 9.70 -8.52 2.49
N PHE A 37 8.62 -7.75 2.62
CA PHE A 37 8.71 -6.39 3.14
C PHE A 37 9.08 -6.39 4.61
N ASP A 38 10.05 -5.56 4.97
CA ASP A 38 10.40 -5.28 6.35
C ASP A 38 9.87 -3.89 6.72
N SER A 39 10.18 -3.44 7.93
CA SER A 39 9.73 -2.14 8.42
C SER A 39 10.19 -0.99 7.53
N LEU A 40 11.40 -1.08 7.01
CA LEU A 40 11.97 -0.02 6.16
C LEU A 40 11.21 0.10 4.84
N LYS A 41 10.90 -1.03 4.23
CA LYS A 41 10.17 -1.03 2.96
C LYS A 41 8.73 -0.58 3.15
N VAL A 42 8.10 -0.99 4.24
CA VAL A 42 6.74 -0.55 4.56
C VAL A 42 6.71 0.96 4.78
N MET A 43 7.66 1.49 5.54
CA MET A 43 7.73 2.94 5.77
C MET A 43 8.00 3.70 4.49
N SER A 44 8.84 3.16 3.61
CA SER A 44 9.11 3.77 2.32
C SER A 44 7.84 3.83 1.46
N LEU A 45 7.06 2.75 1.46
CA LEU A 45 5.78 2.71 0.75
C LEU A 45 4.81 3.75 1.30
N ILE A 46 4.74 3.86 2.62
CA ILE A 46 3.85 4.83 3.26
C ILE A 46 4.24 6.25 2.89
N GLU A 47 5.52 6.57 2.91
CA GLU A 47 6.00 7.89 2.51
C GLU A 47 5.61 8.23 1.08
N GLN A 48 5.74 7.27 0.18
CA GLN A 48 5.38 7.48 -1.21
C GLN A 48 3.88 7.66 -1.40
N VAL A 49 3.08 6.91 -0.65
CA VAL A 49 1.62 7.04 -0.67
C VAL A 49 1.19 8.40 -0.13
N GLU A 50 1.78 8.83 0.96
CA GLU A 50 1.48 10.13 1.56
C GLU A 50 1.80 11.27 0.57
N ASP A 51 2.92 11.13 -0.12
CA ASP A 51 3.34 12.12 -1.10
C ASP A 51 2.42 12.11 -2.33
N ARG A 52 2.07 10.91 -2.81
CA ARG A 52 1.25 10.74 -4.00
C ARG A 52 -0.17 11.28 -3.83
N PHE A 53 -0.77 11.02 -2.67
CA PHE A 53 -2.16 11.37 -2.40
C PHE A 53 -2.32 12.59 -1.50
N ASP A 54 -1.23 13.17 -1.05
CA ASP A 54 -1.22 14.34 -0.16
C ASP A 54 -2.05 14.07 1.10
N ILE A 55 -1.70 13.00 1.81
CA ILE A 55 -2.39 12.57 3.02
C ILE A 55 -1.40 12.22 4.12
N SER A 56 -1.91 12.07 5.35
CA SER A 56 -1.16 11.48 6.46
C SER A 56 -1.70 10.09 6.72
N PHE A 57 -0.84 9.09 6.66
CA PHE A 57 -1.22 7.70 6.86
C PHE A 57 -1.02 7.34 8.34
N PRO A 58 -2.09 6.93 9.05
CA PRO A 58 -1.98 6.63 10.48
C PRO A 58 -1.21 5.34 10.70
N LEU A 59 -0.10 5.43 11.43
CA LEU A 59 0.78 4.27 11.63
C LEU A 59 0.18 3.21 12.55
N ASN A 60 -0.81 3.57 13.36
CA ASN A 60 -1.43 2.63 14.28
C ASN A 60 -2.25 1.53 13.61
N ILE A 61 -2.55 1.69 12.31
CA ILE A 61 -3.28 0.64 11.58
C ILE A 61 -2.35 -0.36 10.88
N LEU A 62 -1.04 -0.14 10.93
CA LEU A 62 -0.08 -1.04 10.26
C LEU A 62 -0.20 -2.51 10.66
N PRO A 63 -0.42 -2.85 11.94
CA PRO A 63 -0.54 -4.26 12.33
C PRO A 63 -1.71 -4.98 11.66
N ASP A 64 -2.71 -4.24 11.18
CA ASP A 64 -3.89 -4.81 10.54
C ASP A 64 -3.73 -4.99 9.03
N ILE A 65 -2.61 -4.54 8.49
CA ILE A 65 -2.36 -4.58 7.06
C ILE A 65 -1.42 -5.74 6.73
N ARG A 66 -1.90 -6.71 5.94
CA ARG A 66 -1.09 -7.84 5.50
C ARG A 66 -0.96 -7.92 3.99
N THR A 67 -2.04 -7.65 3.28
CA THR A 67 -2.08 -7.79 1.82
C THR A 67 -2.16 -6.43 1.14
N VAL A 68 -1.93 -6.44 -0.16
CA VAL A 68 -2.13 -5.25 -0.99
C VAL A 68 -3.56 -4.76 -0.86
N GLN A 69 -4.53 -5.68 -0.80
CA GLN A 69 -5.94 -5.33 -0.62
C GLN A 69 -6.17 -4.61 0.70
N ASP A 70 -5.60 -5.13 1.79
CA ASP A 70 -5.73 -4.50 3.10
C ASP A 70 -5.24 -3.06 3.08
N PHE A 71 -4.09 -2.84 2.46
CA PHE A 71 -3.50 -1.51 2.31
C PHE A 71 -4.42 -0.59 1.51
N THR A 72 -4.94 -1.10 0.41
CA THR A 72 -5.82 -0.34 -0.48
C THR A 72 -7.12 0.05 0.21
N VAL A 73 -7.70 -0.87 0.98
CA VAL A 73 -8.93 -0.59 1.74
C VAL A 73 -8.71 0.54 2.75
N GLN A 74 -7.60 0.48 3.49
CA GLN A 74 -7.29 1.53 4.46
C GLN A 74 -7.07 2.88 3.77
N LEU A 75 -6.37 2.87 2.65
CA LEU A 75 -6.14 4.09 1.89
C LEU A 75 -7.45 4.66 1.36
N GLN A 76 -8.36 3.81 0.92
CA GLN A 76 -9.69 4.22 0.47
C GLN A 76 -10.46 4.92 1.58
N HIS A 77 -10.40 4.38 2.80
CA HIS A 77 -11.03 5.00 3.97
C HIS A 77 -10.45 6.38 4.24
N ILE A 78 -9.14 6.50 4.21
CA ILE A 78 -8.47 7.78 4.46
C ILE A 78 -8.88 8.82 3.43
N LEU A 79 -8.89 8.44 2.16
CA LEU A 79 -9.23 9.35 1.07
C LEU A 79 -10.71 9.73 1.11
N GLY A 80 -11.58 8.82 1.53
CA GLY A 80 -13.00 9.06 1.64
C GLY A 80 -13.38 9.98 2.78
N ASN A 81 -12.52 10.13 3.78
CA ASN A 81 -12.78 10.93 4.97
C ASN A 81 -12.04 12.27 5.00
N ARG A 82 -11.50 12.68 3.87
CA ARG A 82 -10.76 13.95 3.78
C ARG A 82 -11.69 15.16 3.80
#